data_856d2bb2258dd8c82b2841717d4de32d
#
_entry.id   856d2bb2258dd8c82b2841717d4de32d
#
_cell.length_a   1.000
_cell.length_b   1.000
_cell.length_c   1.000
_cell.angle_alpha   90.00
_cell.angle_beta   90.00
_cell.angle_gamma   90.00
#
_symmetry.space_group_name_H-M   'P 1'
#
loop_
_entity.id
_entity.type
_entity.pdbx_description
1 polymer ?
#
loop_
_entity_poly.entity_id
_entity_poly.type
_entity_poly.pdbx_seq_one_letter_code
_entity_poly.pdbx_strand_id
1 'polypeptide(L)'
;MAKKRKSGTGTVRQRGDGRWEGRVVIGYDDSGLPKTKNVLAKTKRECQEKLRQLTESMVGRNDRKVKSDMLFGDWLCYWYETHSKPTLRASTQNNYENVIHNHVLPEIGKIPLNKLSQNDLQQFYGRLKKNGRKRLTEQYGAGLSDRMVRMCHAVCRSALERAVRDDLLRTNPAIGCKLPPKKAKEMQVLDREELQKFLIQA
;
A
#
# COMPACT_ATOMS: atom_id res chain seq x y z
N MET A 1 -22.07 16.42 -32.14
CA MET A 1 -21.76 16.50 -30.69
C MET A 1 -20.25 16.39 -30.47
N ALA A 2 -19.61 17.37 -29.87
CA ALA A 2 -18.15 17.37 -29.65
C ALA A 2 -17.78 16.33 -28.58
N LYS A 3 -16.91 15.41 -28.92
CA LYS A 3 -16.41 14.36 -28.02
C LYS A 3 -15.71 14.99 -26.79
N LYS A 4 -16.21 14.71 -25.57
CA LYS A 4 -15.64 15.16 -24.31
C LYS A 4 -14.20 14.64 -24.18
N ARG A 5 -13.22 15.54 -24.05
CA ARG A 5 -11.78 15.20 -23.96
C ARG A 5 -11.48 14.51 -22.62
N LYS A 6 -10.53 13.56 -22.63
CA LYS A 6 -10.05 12.93 -21.39
C LYS A 6 -9.42 13.99 -20.48
N SER A 7 -9.76 13.96 -19.20
CA SER A 7 -9.15 14.82 -18.16
C SER A 7 -7.63 14.60 -18.13
N GLY A 8 -6.84 15.67 -17.98
CA GLY A 8 -5.38 15.59 -17.86
C GLY A 8 -4.58 15.75 -19.18
N THR A 9 -5.21 15.78 -20.35
CA THR A 9 -4.50 15.89 -21.65
C THR A 9 -4.09 17.33 -22.01
N GLY A 10 -4.42 18.34 -21.19
CA GLY A 10 -4.15 19.75 -21.49
C GLY A 10 -5.00 20.31 -22.63
N THR A 11 -4.84 21.59 -22.89
CA THR A 11 -5.53 22.32 -23.97
C THR A 11 -4.53 22.94 -24.92
N VAL A 12 -4.84 22.97 -26.22
CA VAL A 12 -4.05 23.63 -27.27
C VAL A 12 -4.93 24.65 -27.99
N ARG A 13 -4.47 25.89 -28.07
CA ARG A 13 -5.16 26.99 -28.76
C ARG A 13 -4.18 27.80 -29.60
N GLN A 14 -4.67 28.48 -30.63
CA GLN A 14 -3.90 29.46 -31.35
C GLN A 14 -4.06 30.83 -30.68
N ARG A 15 -2.96 31.53 -30.53
CA ARG A 15 -2.93 32.89 -30.00
C ARG A 15 -3.14 33.90 -31.14
N GLY A 16 -3.49 35.15 -30.76
CA GLY A 16 -3.64 36.23 -31.74
C GLY A 16 -2.34 36.61 -32.48
N ASP A 17 -1.17 36.23 -31.95
CA ASP A 17 0.15 36.39 -32.56
C ASP A 17 0.50 35.27 -33.56
N GLY A 18 -0.45 34.39 -33.88
CA GLY A 18 -0.29 33.27 -34.81
C GLY A 18 0.40 32.04 -34.23
N ARG A 19 1.00 32.11 -33.04
CA ARG A 19 1.65 30.98 -32.38
C ARG A 19 0.63 30.07 -31.67
N TRP A 20 1.01 28.81 -31.48
CA TRP A 20 0.21 27.84 -30.75
C TRP A 20 0.64 27.75 -29.31
N GLU A 21 -0.32 27.79 -28.38
CA GLU A 21 -0.13 27.66 -26.95
C GLU A 21 -0.77 26.36 -26.47
N GLY A 22 0.02 25.51 -25.81
CA GLY A 22 -0.43 24.35 -25.07
C GLY A 22 -0.41 24.66 -23.57
N ARG A 23 -1.48 24.32 -22.84
CA ARG A 23 -1.61 24.53 -21.40
C ARG A 23 -1.98 23.25 -20.71
N VAL A 24 -1.28 22.91 -19.62
CA VAL A 24 -1.58 21.77 -18.75
C VAL A 24 -1.65 22.22 -17.29
N VAL A 25 -2.62 21.70 -16.55
CA VAL A 25 -2.72 21.93 -15.09
C VAL A 25 -1.73 20.99 -14.40
N ILE A 26 -0.88 21.56 -13.53
CA ILE A 26 0.19 20.85 -12.81
C ILE A 26 -0.11 20.65 -11.32
N GLY A 27 -1.18 21.23 -10.83
CA GLY A 27 -1.62 21.16 -9.44
C GLY A 27 -2.57 22.31 -9.12
N TYR A 28 -2.87 22.47 -7.86
CA TYR A 28 -3.68 23.57 -7.34
C TYR A 28 -2.85 24.29 -6.27
N ASP A 29 -3.10 25.59 -6.09
CA ASP A 29 -2.52 26.36 -4.98
C ASP A 29 -3.33 26.17 -3.69
N ASP A 30 -2.86 26.80 -2.61
CA ASP A 30 -3.51 26.73 -1.30
C ASP A 30 -4.93 27.34 -1.29
N SER A 31 -5.26 28.12 -2.32
CA SER A 31 -6.58 28.75 -2.56
C SER A 31 -7.47 27.90 -3.47
N GLY A 32 -7.02 26.71 -3.89
CA GLY A 32 -7.75 25.82 -4.81
C GLY A 32 -7.71 26.25 -6.29
N LEU A 33 -6.91 27.27 -6.66
CA LEU A 33 -6.76 27.70 -8.04
C LEU A 33 -5.75 26.82 -8.81
N PRO A 34 -6.04 26.48 -10.09
CA PRO A 34 -5.19 25.59 -10.85
C PRO A 34 -3.86 26.25 -11.23
N LYS A 35 -2.74 25.71 -10.76
CA LYS A 35 -1.40 26.02 -11.28
C LYS A 35 -1.22 25.40 -12.65
N THR A 36 -0.86 26.22 -13.66
CA THR A 36 -0.71 25.75 -15.04
C THR A 36 0.70 25.97 -15.56
N LYS A 37 1.16 25.07 -16.43
CA LYS A 37 2.35 25.30 -17.28
C LYS A 37 1.93 25.41 -18.73
N ASN A 38 2.61 26.32 -19.45
CA ASN A 38 2.35 26.60 -20.85
C ASN A 38 3.56 26.22 -21.71
N VAL A 39 3.31 25.78 -22.93
CA VAL A 39 4.31 25.58 -23.99
C VAL A 39 3.89 26.38 -25.22
N LEU A 40 4.85 26.94 -25.94
CA LEU A 40 4.63 27.70 -27.16
C LEU A 40 5.34 27.01 -28.31
N ALA A 41 4.69 27.04 -29.50
CA ALA A 41 5.24 26.52 -30.72
C ALA A 41 4.71 27.29 -31.96
N LYS A 42 5.44 27.16 -33.08
CA LYS A 42 5.04 27.79 -34.34
C LYS A 42 3.89 27.03 -35.00
N THR A 43 3.83 25.72 -34.84
CA THR A 43 2.81 24.85 -35.44
C THR A 43 2.00 24.12 -34.36
N LYS A 44 0.75 23.74 -34.71
CA LYS A 44 -0.12 22.96 -33.81
C LYS A 44 0.47 21.62 -33.45
N ARG A 45 1.09 20.93 -34.42
CA ARG A 45 1.71 19.61 -34.21
C ARG A 45 2.89 19.68 -33.25
N GLU A 46 3.77 20.65 -33.41
CA GLU A 46 4.88 20.91 -32.52
C GLU A 46 4.42 21.25 -31.10
N CYS A 47 3.35 22.05 -31.01
CA CYS A 47 2.77 22.41 -29.70
C CYS A 47 2.18 21.17 -28.99
N GLN A 48 1.51 20.29 -29.69
CA GLN A 48 0.98 19.03 -29.16
C GLN A 48 2.11 18.10 -28.70
N GLU A 49 3.18 17.99 -29.48
CA GLU A 49 4.32 17.15 -29.11
C GLU A 49 5.05 17.70 -27.89
N LYS A 50 5.32 18.99 -27.83
CA LYS A 50 5.89 19.64 -26.64
C LYS A 50 5.00 19.50 -25.39
N LEU A 51 3.67 19.60 -25.58
CA LEU A 51 2.72 19.41 -24.49
C LEU A 51 2.71 17.96 -24.01
N ARG A 52 2.81 16.99 -24.90
CA ARG A 52 2.94 15.57 -24.58
C ARG A 52 4.21 15.29 -23.80
N GLN A 53 5.37 15.76 -24.28
CA GLN A 53 6.67 15.63 -23.60
C GLN A 53 6.64 16.31 -22.22
N LEU A 54 6.01 17.49 -22.11
CA LEU A 54 5.82 18.16 -20.84
C LEU A 54 4.96 17.31 -19.89
N THR A 55 3.87 16.75 -20.36
CA THR A 55 2.98 15.90 -19.57
C THR A 55 3.69 14.60 -19.14
N GLU A 56 4.41 13.97 -20.06
CA GLU A 56 5.22 12.77 -19.75
C GLU A 56 6.35 13.07 -18.75
N SER A 57 7.03 14.20 -18.91
CA SER A 57 8.06 14.64 -17.96
C SER A 57 7.49 15.01 -16.59
N MET A 58 6.21 15.36 -16.51
CA MET A 58 5.51 15.67 -15.26
C MET A 58 4.95 14.43 -14.60
N VAL A 59 4.50 13.45 -15.36
CA VAL A 59 4.19 12.10 -14.85
C VAL A 59 5.44 11.47 -14.22
N GLY A 60 6.65 11.77 -14.76
CA GLY A 60 7.93 11.42 -14.16
C GLY A 60 8.40 12.35 -13.02
N ARG A 61 7.88 13.58 -12.91
CA ARG A 61 8.29 14.60 -11.91
C ARG A 61 7.35 14.76 -10.72
N ASN A 62 6.21 14.11 -10.68
CA ASN A 62 5.51 13.82 -9.44
C ASN A 62 6.22 12.72 -8.60
N ASP A 63 7.46 12.40 -8.97
CA ASP A 63 8.47 11.99 -8.02
C ASP A 63 8.83 13.21 -7.15
N ARG A 64 7.96 13.63 -6.24
CA ARG A 64 8.49 13.99 -4.93
C ARG A 64 9.37 12.79 -4.60
N LYS A 65 10.69 13.02 -4.59
CA LYS A 65 11.66 12.04 -4.12
C LYS A 65 11.11 11.51 -2.82
N VAL A 66 10.37 10.42 -2.89
CA VAL A 66 10.22 9.53 -1.76
C VAL A 66 11.65 9.44 -1.28
N LYS A 67 11.92 9.72 -0.02
CA LYS A 67 13.27 9.49 0.53
C LYS A 67 13.56 8.06 0.16
N SER A 68 14.29 7.90 -0.96
CA SER A 68 14.37 6.66 -1.73
C SER A 68 15.02 5.53 -0.93
N ASP A 69 15.50 5.87 0.25
CA ASP A 69 16.34 5.02 1.09
C ASP A 69 15.66 4.62 2.41
N MET A 70 14.40 5.05 2.68
CA MET A 70 13.69 4.60 3.87
C MET A 70 13.41 3.11 3.76
N LEU A 71 13.82 2.34 4.75
CA LEU A 71 13.54 0.91 4.81
C LEU A 71 12.05 0.68 5.17
N PHE A 72 11.49 -0.39 4.63
CA PHE A 72 10.10 -0.75 4.96
C PHE A 72 9.91 -0.98 6.47
N GLY A 73 10.92 -1.53 7.15
CA GLY A 73 10.89 -1.74 8.60
C GLY A 73 10.79 -0.43 9.38
N ASP A 74 11.55 0.60 8.99
CA ASP A 74 11.53 1.90 9.65
C ASP A 74 10.17 2.58 9.46
N TRP A 75 9.64 2.52 8.24
CA TRP A 75 8.29 3.00 7.96
C TRP A 75 7.22 2.27 8.76
N LEU A 76 7.31 0.94 8.85
CA LEU A 76 6.35 0.11 9.56
C LEU A 76 6.32 0.42 11.06
N CYS A 77 7.49 0.59 11.68
CA CYS A 77 7.61 0.99 13.09
C CYS A 77 7.04 2.39 13.31
N TYR A 78 7.40 3.36 12.47
CA TYR A 78 6.86 4.72 12.54
C TYR A 78 5.33 4.73 12.40
N TRP A 79 4.80 4.03 11.37
CA TRP A 79 3.36 3.91 11.17
C TRP A 79 2.66 3.28 12.37
N TYR A 80 3.24 2.22 12.93
CA TYR A 80 2.65 1.54 14.07
C TYR A 80 2.54 2.46 15.27
N GLU A 81 3.65 3.08 15.70
CA GLU A 81 3.68 3.94 16.88
C GLU A 81 2.82 5.21 16.72
N THR A 82 2.85 5.82 15.52
CA THR A 82 2.19 7.12 15.30
C THR A 82 0.71 6.99 14.95
N HIS A 83 0.35 6.01 14.13
CA HIS A 83 -1.00 5.95 13.53
C HIS A 83 -1.84 4.77 14.04
N SER A 84 -1.24 3.63 14.34
CA SER A 84 -1.99 2.43 14.63
C SER A 84 -2.16 2.21 16.13
N LYS A 85 -1.08 2.23 16.90
CA LYS A 85 -1.05 1.93 18.33
C LYS A 85 -2.03 2.74 19.17
N PRO A 86 -2.18 4.08 18.98
CA PRO A 86 -3.10 4.88 19.78
C PRO A 86 -4.58 4.50 19.65
N THR A 87 -4.95 3.85 18.54
CA THR A 87 -6.33 3.46 18.24
C THR A 87 -6.66 2.01 18.60
N LEU A 88 -5.65 1.22 18.97
CA LEU A 88 -5.79 -0.20 19.21
C LEU A 88 -5.94 -0.53 20.70
N ARG A 89 -6.72 -1.58 20.98
CA ARG A 89 -6.78 -2.18 22.33
C ARG A 89 -5.46 -2.89 22.65
N ALA A 90 -5.06 -2.96 23.93
CA ALA A 90 -3.81 -3.55 24.38
C ALA A 90 -3.56 -4.98 23.84
N SER A 91 -4.58 -5.83 23.81
CA SER A 91 -4.45 -7.18 23.25
C SER A 91 -4.14 -7.19 21.75
N THR A 92 -4.66 -6.21 21.01
CA THR A 92 -4.37 -6.06 19.56
C THR A 92 -2.99 -5.47 19.35
N GLN A 93 -2.56 -4.54 20.22
CA GLN A 93 -1.20 -3.99 20.20
C GLN A 93 -0.17 -5.11 20.33
N ASN A 94 -0.31 -5.98 21.34
CA ASN A 94 0.57 -7.14 21.53
C ASN A 94 0.64 -8.05 20.28
N ASN A 95 -0.50 -8.27 19.61
CA ASN A 95 -0.53 -9.05 18.39
C ASN A 95 0.19 -8.35 17.22
N TYR A 96 0.04 -7.03 17.08
CA TYR A 96 0.72 -6.24 16.05
C TYR A 96 2.23 -6.21 16.30
N GLU A 97 2.66 -5.97 17.55
CA GLU A 97 4.07 -6.00 17.94
C GLU A 97 4.71 -7.36 17.65
N ASN A 98 4.02 -8.44 18.02
CA ASN A 98 4.47 -9.79 17.68
C ASN A 98 4.63 -9.99 16.16
N VAL A 99 3.66 -9.57 15.37
CA VAL A 99 3.73 -9.66 13.89
C VAL A 99 4.89 -8.82 13.35
N ILE A 100 5.03 -7.59 13.78
CA ILE A 100 6.05 -6.66 13.32
C ILE A 100 7.44 -7.19 13.66
N HIS A 101 7.72 -7.40 14.95
CA HIS A 101 9.07 -7.72 15.42
C HIS A 101 9.51 -9.16 15.11
N ASN A 102 8.60 -10.11 15.19
CA ASN A 102 8.97 -11.52 15.02
C ASN A 102 8.87 -12.03 13.57
N HIS A 103 8.06 -11.40 12.72
CA HIS A 103 7.81 -11.90 11.39
C HIS A 103 8.19 -10.91 10.28
N VAL A 104 7.75 -9.66 10.35
CA VAL A 104 7.92 -8.72 9.23
C VAL A 104 9.33 -8.13 9.18
N LEU A 105 9.81 -7.55 10.29
CA LEU A 105 11.12 -6.89 10.35
C LEU A 105 12.29 -7.82 9.96
N PRO A 106 12.36 -9.07 10.45
CA PRO A 106 13.48 -9.95 10.13
C PRO A 106 13.54 -10.36 8.66
N GLU A 107 12.38 -10.46 7.98
CA GLU A 107 12.29 -11.02 6.64
C GLU A 107 12.29 -10.00 5.52
N ILE A 108 11.51 -8.94 5.69
CA ILE A 108 11.32 -7.92 4.64
C ILE A 108 11.56 -6.50 5.13
N GLY A 109 11.88 -6.30 6.41
CA GLY A 109 12.10 -4.96 6.97
C GLY A 109 13.29 -4.22 6.35
N LYS A 110 14.31 -4.93 5.85
CA LYS A 110 15.51 -4.35 5.23
C LYS A 110 15.32 -3.94 3.76
N ILE A 111 14.17 -4.23 3.17
CA ILE A 111 13.88 -3.85 1.78
C ILE A 111 13.54 -2.35 1.75
N PRO A 112 14.15 -1.54 0.87
CA PRO A 112 13.74 -0.16 0.68
C PRO A 112 12.26 -0.07 0.30
N LEU A 113 11.53 0.86 0.92
CA LEU A 113 10.09 1.00 0.77
C LEU A 113 9.65 1.12 -0.70
N ASN A 114 10.41 1.87 -1.49
CA ASN A 114 10.15 2.09 -2.92
C ASN A 114 10.50 0.88 -3.82
N LYS A 115 11.25 -0.10 -3.30
CA LYS A 115 11.62 -1.33 -4.03
C LYS A 115 10.79 -2.54 -3.61
N LEU A 116 9.98 -2.41 -2.55
CA LEU A 116 9.13 -3.49 -2.07
C LEU A 116 8.05 -3.82 -3.11
N SER A 117 8.11 -5.01 -3.66
CA SER A 117 7.20 -5.48 -4.69
C SER A 117 6.12 -6.43 -4.15
N GLN A 118 5.06 -6.62 -4.93
CA GLN A 118 4.04 -7.63 -4.64
C GLN A 118 4.64 -9.04 -4.55
N ASN A 119 5.65 -9.33 -5.38
CA ASN A 119 6.31 -10.64 -5.38
C ASN A 119 7.08 -10.89 -4.07
N ASP A 120 7.75 -9.87 -3.53
CA ASP A 120 8.45 -9.98 -2.25
C ASP A 120 7.48 -10.30 -1.11
N LEU A 121 6.34 -9.63 -1.08
CA LEU A 121 5.27 -9.89 -0.12
C LEU A 121 4.67 -11.30 -0.31
N GLN A 122 4.44 -11.73 -1.55
CA GLN A 122 3.91 -13.05 -1.84
C GLN A 122 4.87 -14.16 -1.40
N GLN A 123 6.16 -14.00 -1.66
CA GLN A 123 7.20 -14.92 -1.20
C GLN A 123 7.29 -14.94 0.33
N PHE A 124 7.23 -13.78 0.97
CA PHE A 124 7.20 -13.65 2.42
C PHE A 124 6.03 -14.44 3.03
N TYR A 125 4.81 -14.30 2.52
CA TYR A 125 3.66 -15.07 3.02
C TYR A 125 3.83 -16.58 2.79
N GLY A 126 4.45 -16.96 1.68
CA GLY A 126 4.80 -18.36 1.39
C GLY A 126 5.81 -18.94 2.40
N ARG A 127 6.85 -18.18 2.76
CA ARG A 127 7.82 -18.57 3.81
C ARG A 127 7.18 -18.66 5.17
N LEU A 128 6.34 -17.69 5.55
CA LEU A 128 5.59 -17.76 6.82
C LEU A 128 4.73 -19.00 6.93
N LYS A 129 4.09 -19.42 5.84
CA LYS A 129 3.26 -20.61 5.81
C LYS A 129 4.08 -21.91 5.95
N LYS A 130 5.31 -21.93 5.43
CA LYS A 130 6.19 -23.12 5.48
C LYS A 130 6.96 -23.20 6.80
N ASN A 131 7.64 -22.12 7.19
CA ASN A 131 8.65 -22.12 8.27
C ASN A 131 8.54 -20.87 9.20
N GLY A 132 7.40 -20.20 9.26
CA GLY A 132 7.27 -18.94 10.01
C GLY A 132 7.14 -19.09 11.52
N ARG A 133 6.94 -20.29 12.05
CA ARG A 133 6.75 -20.53 13.48
C ARG A 133 8.10 -20.54 14.20
N LYS A 134 8.20 -19.75 15.28
CA LYS A 134 9.43 -19.62 16.08
C LYS A 134 9.39 -20.36 17.43
N ARG A 135 8.20 -20.76 17.89
CA ARG A 135 8.00 -21.46 19.17
C ARG A 135 7.04 -22.62 18.98
N LEU A 136 7.22 -23.68 19.80
CA LEU A 136 6.35 -24.87 19.78
C LEU A 136 6.26 -25.54 18.39
N THR A 137 7.39 -25.58 17.68
CA THR A 137 7.46 -26.17 16.33
C THR A 137 7.23 -27.66 16.34
N GLU A 138 7.66 -28.35 17.39
CA GLU A 138 7.46 -29.79 17.58
C GLU A 138 5.96 -30.14 17.72
N GLN A 139 5.21 -29.31 18.44
CA GLN A 139 3.79 -29.56 18.73
C GLN A 139 2.86 -29.16 17.57
N TYR A 140 3.18 -28.07 16.87
CA TYR A 140 2.27 -27.45 15.88
C TYR A 140 2.85 -27.33 14.48
N GLY A 141 4.04 -27.92 14.23
CA GLY A 141 4.75 -27.81 12.97
C GLY A 141 5.43 -26.44 12.74
N ALA A 142 6.30 -26.37 11.74
CA ALA A 142 7.14 -25.20 11.47
C ALA A 142 6.35 -24.02 10.84
N GLY A 143 5.21 -24.27 10.21
CA GLY A 143 4.42 -23.25 9.52
C GLY A 143 3.51 -22.46 10.45
N LEU A 144 3.22 -21.21 10.06
CA LEU A 144 2.20 -20.40 10.73
C LEU A 144 0.79 -20.79 10.29
N SER A 145 -0.19 -20.58 11.18
CA SER A 145 -1.59 -20.74 10.85
C SER A 145 -2.04 -19.74 9.78
N ASP A 146 -3.07 -20.11 9.01
CA ASP A 146 -3.65 -19.24 7.98
C ASP A 146 -4.10 -17.89 8.56
N ARG A 147 -4.62 -17.90 9.80
CA ARG A 147 -5.01 -16.70 10.53
C ARG A 147 -3.82 -15.76 10.76
N MET A 148 -2.67 -16.30 11.17
CA MET A 148 -1.48 -15.50 11.44
C MET A 148 -0.88 -14.92 10.15
N VAL A 149 -0.81 -15.71 9.07
CA VAL A 149 -0.38 -15.20 7.75
C VAL A 149 -1.29 -14.05 7.27
N ARG A 150 -2.60 -14.19 7.43
CA ARG A 150 -3.55 -13.13 7.12
C ARG A 150 -3.36 -11.89 7.99
N MET A 151 -3.00 -12.07 9.25
CA MET A 151 -2.71 -10.95 10.16
C MET A 151 -1.44 -10.20 9.73
N CYS A 152 -0.38 -10.92 9.36
CA CYS A 152 0.83 -10.30 8.78
C CYS A 152 0.49 -9.49 7.52
N HIS A 153 -0.35 -10.06 6.64
CA HIS A 153 -0.81 -9.32 5.46
C HIS A 153 -1.61 -8.07 5.83
N ALA A 154 -2.53 -8.15 6.78
CA ALA A 154 -3.36 -7.01 7.17
C ALA A 154 -2.52 -5.86 7.73
N VAL A 155 -1.53 -6.15 8.57
CA VAL A 155 -0.58 -5.17 9.11
C VAL A 155 0.23 -4.53 7.99
N CYS A 156 0.86 -5.33 7.12
CA CYS A 156 1.63 -4.82 5.98
C CYS A 156 0.76 -3.97 5.05
N ARG A 157 -0.44 -4.45 4.69
CA ARG A 157 -1.36 -3.74 3.80
C ARG A 157 -1.78 -2.39 4.37
N SER A 158 -2.10 -2.32 5.67
CA SER A 158 -2.51 -1.06 6.32
C SER A 158 -1.38 -0.05 6.37
N ALA A 159 -0.15 -0.48 6.70
CA ALA A 159 1.02 0.38 6.70
C ALA A 159 1.37 0.90 5.30
N LEU A 160 1.29 0.05 4.28
CA LEU A 160 1.55 0.41 2.89
C LEU A 160 0.43 1.28 2.31
N GLU A 161 -0.83 1.08 2.71
CA GLU A 161 -1.93 1.97 2.35
C GLU A 161 -1.71 3.37 2.90
N ARG A 162 -1.20 3.48 4.13
CA ARG A 162 -0.82 4.76 4.69
C ARG A 162 0.33 5.40 3.93
N ALA A 163 1.33 4.62 3.53
CA ALA A 163 2.45 5.10 2.70
C ALA A 163 1.98 5.68 1.36
N VAL A 164 0.93 5.10 0.77
CA VAL A 164 0.29 5.65 -0.45
C VAL A 164 -0.42 6.98 -0.15
N ARG A 165 -1.15 7.07 0.96
CA ARG A 165 -1.83 8.34 1.36
C ARG A 165 -0.85 9.46 1.67
N ASP A 166 0.33 9.12 2.18
CA ASP A 166 1.39 10.08 2.51
C ASP A 166 2.32 10.35 1.30
N ASP A 167 1.90 9.95 0.09
CA ASP A 167 2.66 10.11 -1.17
C ASP A 167 4.06 9.46 -1.16
N LEU A 168 4.31 8.49 -0.28
CA LEU A 168 5.55 7.72 -0.22
C LEU A 168 5.58 6.58 -1.24
N LEU A 169 4.44 6.09 -1.65
CA LEU A 169 4.26 5.07 -2.69
C LEU A 169 3.18 5.49 -3.67
N ARG A 170 3.30 5.06 -4.93
CA ARG A 170 2.25 5.27 -5.95
C ARG A 170 1.08 4.32 -5.76
N THR A 171 1.38 3.08 -5.43
CA THR A 171 0.41 1.99 -5.28
C THR A 171 0.81 1.11 -4.12
N ASN A 172 -0.17 0.48 -3.52
CA ASN A 172 0.07 -0.45 -2.43
C ASN A 172 0.45 -1.84 -2.99
N PRO A 173 1.69 -2.31 -2.83
CA PRO A 173 2.13 -3.60 -3.36
C PRO A 173 1.48 -4.81 -2.67
N ALA A 174 0.80 -4.62 -1.54
CA ALA A 174 0.07 -5.70 -0.89
C ALA A 174 -1.27 -6.02 -1.58
N ILE A 175 -1.76 -5.13 -2.48
CA ILE A 175 -2.98 -5.39 -3.23
C ILE A 175 -2.71 -6.50 -4.25
N GLY A 176 -3.64 -7.48 -4.32
CA GLY A 176 -3.55 -8.61 -5.26
C GLY A 176 -2.71 -9.80 -4.77
N CYS A 177 -2.12 -9.74 -3.57
CA CYS A 177 -1.47 -10.91 -2.97
C CYS A 177 -2.49 -12.02 -2.70
N LYS A 178 -2.12 -13.25 -3.06
CA LYS A 178 -2.92 -14.45 -2.77
C LYS A 178 -2.67 -14.90 -1.33
N LEU A 179 -3.74 -15.03 -0.56
CA LEU A 179 -3.68 -15.45 0.84
C LEU A 179 -4.31 -16.84 1.02
N PRO A 180 -3.92 -17.58 2.07
CA PRO A 180 -4.57 -18.83 2.41
C PRO A 180 -6.09 -18.62 2.59
N PRO A 181 -6.92 -19.62 2.26
CA PRO A 181 -8.37 -19.50 2.42
C PRO A 181 -8.75 -19.28 3.89
N LYS A 182 -9.84 -18.53 4.11
CA LYS A 182 -10.42 -18.39 5.44
C LYS A 182 -11.26 -19.65 5.73
N LYS A 183 -10.67 -20.62 6.41
CA LYS A 183 -11.42 -21.77 6.90
C LYS A 183 -12.19 -21.34 8.15
N ALA A 184 -13.50 -21.30 8.08
CA ALA A 184 -14.34 -21.22 9.26
C ALA A 184 -14.23 -22.58 9.98
N LYS A 185 -13.81 -22.55 11.24
CA LYS A 185 -13.93 -23.73 12.10
C LYS A 185 -15.34 -23.69 12.66
N GLU A 186 -16.10 -24.74 12.39
CA GLU A 186 -17.41 -24.94 12.98
C GLU A 186 -17.26 -24.94 14.50
N MET A 187 -18.05 -24.12 15.17
CA MET A 187 -18.02 -24.09 16.65
C MET A 187 -18.66 -25.39 17.13
N GLN A 188 -17.89 -26.16 17.89
CA GLN A 188 -18.46 -27.27 18.66
C GLN A 188 -19.21 -26.64 19.83
N VAL A 189 -20.50 -26.81 19.83
CA VAL A 189 -21.35 -26.43 20.96
C VAL A 189 -21.53 -27.70 21.80
N LEU A 190 -21.24 -27.59 23.10
CA LEU A 190 -21.47 -28.69 24.03
C LEU A 190 -22.94 -29.06 24.01
N ASP A 191 -23.24 -30.34 23.87
CA ASP A 191 -24.59 -30.81 24.08
C ASP A 191 -25.01 -30.75 25.55
N ARG A 192 -26.25 -31.06 25.86
CA ARG A 192 -26.78 -30.95 27.21
C ARG A 192 -26.10 -31.86 28.22
N GLU A 193 -25.65 -33.04 27.77
CA GLU A 193 -24.98 -34.01 28.63
C GLU A 193 -23.49 -33.60 28.85
N GLU A 194 -22.83 -33.14 27.81
CA GLU A 194 -21.46 -32.61 27.90
C GLU A 194 -21.40 -31.36 28.78
N LEU A 195 -22.41 -30.47 28.69
CA LEU A 195 -22.53 -29.32 29.57
C LEU A 195 -22.70 -29.68 31.03
N GLN A 196 -23.54 -30.71 31.32
CA GLN A 196 -23.72 -31.22 32.70
C GLN A 196 -22.40 -31.82 33.25
N LYS A 197 -21.71 -32.64 32.44
CA LYS A 197 -20.38 -33.18 32.84
C LYS A 197 -19.37 -32.07 33.12
N PHE A 198 -19.32 -31.05 32.26
CA PHE A 198 -18.45 -29.90 32.45
C PHE A 198 -18.74 -29.15 33.73
N LEU A 199 -20.04 -28.89 34.07
CA LEU A 199 -20.42 -28.20 35.29
C LEU A 199 -20.19 -29.01 36.57
N ILE A 200 -20.17 -30.34 36.49
CA ILE A 200 -19.86 -31.21 37.65
C ILE A 200 -18.35 -31.26 37.94
N GLN A 201 -17.50 -31.04 36.90
CA GLN A 201 -16.05 -31.08 36.99
C GLN A 201 -15.41 -29.71 37.21
N ALA A 202 -16.15 -28.61 37.10
CA ALA A 202 -15.70 -27.23 37.30
C ALA A 202 -15.89 -26.80 38.77
#